data_c77cbe11c1bfedabaf9d00b4a0015d62
#
_entry.id   c77cbe11c1bfedabaf9d00b4a0015d62
#
_cell.length_a   1.000
_cell.length_b   1.000
_cell.length_c   1.000
_cell.angle_alpha   90.00
_cell.angle_beta   90.00
_cell.angle_gamma   90.00
#
_symmetry.space_group_name_H-M   'P 1'
#
loop_
_entity.id
_entity.type
_entity.pdbx_description
1 polymer ?
#
loop_
_entity_poly.entity_id
_entity_poly.type
_entity_poly.pdbx_seq_one_letter_code
_entity_poly.pdbx_strand_id
1 'polypeptide(L)'
;LLANDGYFLPFFKNKKLKYFRIWHIKAPKKKKKIFDYFDTLIILSAKELDKWQEWHKNIQVIPNFLPFASSKTSNLSQKVVLSVGRFTKEKGFLRLIDIWELVQKDANFKEWKLHIVGDGLLKEEILHKIQAKKLEHSIILLPFNKNIEKEYLKASIYVMASHFEGFGMVLAESANYTIPSIAFDINTGPSDIIDNKKSGFLIEDGNLQEFANKLKILMQDESLREKFGKNAKEKVQKEFSKEVIMKKWNKIASF
;
A
#
# COMPACT_ATOMS: atom_id res chain seq x y z
N LEU A 1 -27.37 -1.61 -7.33
CA LEU A 1 -26.41 -2.51 -7.99
C LEU A 1 -24.99 -2.00 -7.79
N LEU A 2 -24.10 -2.82 -7.28
CA LEU A 2 -22.69 -2.49 -7.12
C LEU A 2 -21.86 -3.21 -8.20
N ALA A 3 -21.15 -2.46 -9.03
CA ALA A 3 -20.20 -3.02 -9.99
C ALA A 3 -18.77 -2.88 -9.44
N ASN A 4 -18.10 -4.01 -9.28
CA ASN A 4 -16.71 -4.12 -8.87
C ASN A 4 -15.95 -4.75 -10.02
N ASP A 5 -14.95 -4.08 -10.59
CA ASP A 5 -14.02 -4.52 -11.64
C ASP A 5 -14.54 -5.42 -12.79
N GLY A 6 -15.84 -5.66 -12.90
CA GLY A 6 -16.46 -6.45 -13.97
C GLY A 6 -16.99 -5.55 -15.09
N TYR A 7 -16.84 -6.00 -16.35
CA TYR A 7 -17.45 -5.37 -17.51
C TYR A 7 -18.94 -5.72 -17.70
N PHE A 8 -19.53 -6.44 -16.75
CA PHE A 8 -20.92 -6.84 -16.87
C PHE A 8 -21.83 -5.69 -16.44
N LEU A 9 -22.44 -5.04 -17.42
CA LEU A 9 -23.54 -4.09 -17.21
C LEU A 9 -24.82 -4.72 -17.72
N PRO A 10 -25.95 -4.57 -16.98
CA PRO A 10 -27.24 -4.93 -17.51
C PRO A 10 -27.51 -4.16 -18.81
N PHE A 11 -28.08 -4.82 -19.80
CA PHE A 11 -28.39 -4.19 -21.08
C PHE A 11 -29.36 -3.02 -20.92
N PHE A 12 -30.28 -3.13 -19.95
CA PHE A 12 -31.21 -2.06 -19.60
C PHE A 12 -31.06 -1.64 -18.16
N LYS A 13 -30.98 -0.32 -17.91
CA LYS A 13 -30.94 0.25 -16.57
C LYS A 13 -32.34 0.22 -15.94
N ASN A 14 -32.49 -0.46 -14.80
CA ASN A 14 -33.71 -0.44 -14.03
C ASN A 14 -33.82 0.89 -13.25
N LYS A 15 -34.80 1.72 -13.55
CA LYS A 15 -35.00 3.03 -12.92
C LYS A 15 -35.27 2.98 -11.41
N LYS A 16 -35.66 1.81 -10.87
CA LYS A 16 -35.87 1.59 -9.43
C LYS A 16 -34.60 1.27 -8.66
N LEU A 17 -33.46 1.08 -9.35
CA LEU A 17 -32.17 0.74 -8.75
C LEU A 17 -31.19 1.88 -8.90
N LYS A 18 -30.35 2.07 -7.89
CA LYS A 18 -29.16 2.91 -7.98
C LYS A 18 -27.95 2.05 -8.37
N TYR A 19 -27.12 2.58 -9.24
CA TYR A 19 -25.96 1.90 -9.80
C TYR A 19 -24.70 2.56 -9.30
N PHE A 20 -23.88 1.79 -8.55
CA PHE A 20 -22.60 2.21 -7.98
C PHE A 20 -21.48 1.49 -8.71
N ARG A 21 -20.36 2.18 -8.91
CA ARG A 21 -19.13 1.54 -9.38
C ARG A 21 -17.96 1.93 -8.50
N ILE A 22 -17.23 0.93 -8.01
CA ILE A 22 -15.95 1.13 -7.33
C ILE A 22 -14.85 1.16 -8.39
N TRP A 23 -13.93 2.11 -8.24
CA TRP A 23 -12.77 2.22 -9.08
C TRP A 23 -11.50 1.96 -8.26
N HIS A 24 -10.88 0.79 -8.50
CA HIS A 24 -9.74 0.31 -7.71
C HIS A 24 -8.37 0.72 -8.25
N ILE A 25 -8.33 1.32 -9.42
CA ILE A 25 -7.09 1.68 -10.12
C ILE A 25 -7.03 3.18 -10.35
N LYS A 26 -5.87 3.66 -10.79
CA LYS A 26 -5.66 5.06 -11.17
C LYS A 26 -6.76 5.58 -12.09
N ALA A 27 -7.11 6.84 -11.89
CA ALA A 27 -8.00 7.56 -12.80
C ALA A 27 -7.48 7.45 -14.25
N PRO A 28 -8.32 7.11 -15.22
CA PRO A 28 -7.91 7.02 -16.61
C PRO A 28 -7.46 8.40 -17.13
N LYS A 29 -6.70 8.42 -18.23
CA LYS A 29 -6.23 9.69 -18.82
C LYS A 29 -7.37 10.55 -19.38
N LYS A 30 -8.50 9.92 -19.77
CA LYS A 30 -9.68 10.59 -20.34
C LYS A 30 -10.95 10.01 -19.73
N LYS A 31 -12.02 10.82 -19.68
CA LYS A 31 -13.36 10.37 -19.30
C LYS A 31 -13.77 9.17 -20.17
N LYS A 32 -14.33 8.15 -19.55
CA LYS A 32 -14.92 6.99 -20.25
C LYS A 32 -16.43 7.13 -20.27
N LYS A 33 -17.07 6.88 -21.42
CA LYS A 33 -18.54 6.91 -21.57
C LYS A 33 -19.28 6.04 -20.55
N ILE A 34 -18.64 4.95 -20.10
CA ILE A 34 -19.21 4.05 -19.10
C ILE A 34 -19.48 4.74 -17.74
N PHE A 35 -18.79 5.84 -17.43
CA PHE A 35 -19.02 6.56 -16.18
C PHE A 35 -20.44 7.13 -16.07
N ASP A 36 -21.00 7.57 -17.19
CA ASP A 36 -22.35 8.14 -17.25
C ASP A 36 -23.45 7.09 -17.01
N TYR A 37 -23.09 5.80 -17.04
CA TYR A 37 -24.03 4.71 -16.70
C TYR A 37 -24.30 4.63 -15.20
N PHE A 38 -23.37 5.01 -14.36
CA PHE A 38 -23.47 4.88 -12.91
C PHE A 38 -24.09 6.14 -12.28
N ASP A 39 -24.87 5.96 -11.21
CA ASP A 39 -25.42 7.07 -10.44
C ASP A 39 -24.38 7.64 -9.47
N THR A 40 -23.43 6.80 -9.05
CA THR A 40 -22.34 7.18 -8.15
C THR A 40 -21.06 6.41 -8.53
N LEU A 41 -19.95 7.11 -8.64
CA LEU A 41 -18.64 6.48 -8.71
C LEU A 41 -17.98 6.54 -7.33
N ILE A 42 -17.35 5.45 -6.94
CA ILE A 42 -16.65 5.32 -5.67
C ILE A 42 -15.15 5.19 -5.97
N ILE A 43 -14.36 6.06 -5.37
CA ILE A 43 -12.91 6.07 -5.47
C ILE A 43 -12.30 5.80 -4.09
N LEU A 44 -11.06 5.29 -4.06
CA LEU A 44 -10.44 4.84 -2.83
C LEU A 44 -9.62 5.92 -2.12
N SER A 45 -9.22 6.97 -2.85
CA SER A 45 -8.38 8.07 -2.34
C SER A 45 -8.98 9.43 -2.67
N ALA A 46 -8.91 10.36 -1.72
CA ALA A 46 -9.33 11.74 -1.94
C ALA A 46 -8.38 12.51 -2.86
N LYS A 47 -7.16 12.07 -3.06
CA LYS A 47 -6.15 12.76 -3.89
C LYS A 47 -6.54 12.90 -5.37
N GLU A 48 -7.41 12.03 -5.86
CA GLU A 48 -7.90 12.12 -7.25
C GLU A 48 -9.30 12.74 -7.35
N LEU A 49 -9.88 13.23 -6.25
CA LEU A 49 -11.27 13.68 -6.20
C LEU A 49 -11.57 14.76 -7.25
N ASP A 50 -10.74 15.82 -7.30
CA ASP A 50 -10.93 16.95 -8.23
C ASP A 50 -10.99 16.46 -9.68
N LYS A 51 -10.05 15.59 -10.05
CA LYS A 51 -10.01 15.01 -11.39
C LYS A 51 -11.25 14.17 -11.72
N TRP A 52 -11.76 13.41 -10.75
CA TRP A 52 -12.95 12.61 -10.94
C TRP A 52 -14.21 13.46 -11.04
N GLN A 53 -14.27 14.61 -10.32
CA GLN A 53 -15.37 15.56 -10.38
C GLN A 53 -15.51 16.25 -11.76
N GLU A 54 -14.41 16.38 -12.50
CA GLU A 54 -14.48 16.82 -13.92
C GLU A 54 -15.30 15.84 -14.79
N TRP A 55 -15.37 14.57 -14.41
CA TRP A 55 -15.95 13.52 -15.23
C TRP A 55 -17.29 13.02 -14.76
N HIS A 56 -17.59 13.13 -13.48
CA HIS A 56 -18.82 12.63 -12.90
C HIS A 56 -19.28 13.49 -11.72
N LYS A 57 -20.58 13.83 -11.70
CA LYS A 57 -21.15 14.76 -10.70
C LYS A 57 -21.22 14.18 -9.28
N ASN A 58 -21.37 12.86 -9.16
CA ASN A 58 -21.54 12.19 -7.86
C ASN A 58 -20.38 11.20 -7.62
N ILE A 59 -19.36 11.70 -6.94
CA ILE A 59 -18.19 10.94 -6.52
C ILE A 59 -18.22 10.77 -5.00
N GLN A 60 -17.95 9.56 -4.53
CA GLN A 60 -17.78 9.24 -3.12
C GLN A 60 -16.39 8.67 -2.87
N VAL A 61 -15.73 9.14 -1.82
CA VAL A 61 -14.43 8.61 -1.38
C VAL A 61 -14.67 7.60 -0.28
N ILE A 62 -14.56 6.32 -0.62
CA ILE A 62 -14.71 5.22 0.32
C ILE A 62 -13.51 4.29 0.19
N PRO A 63 -12.50 4.44 1.06
CA PRO A 63 -11.33 3.57 1.08
C PRO A 63 -11.68 2.10 1.32
N ASN A 64 -10.75 1.22 1.03
CA ASN A 64 -10.83 -0.15 1.50
C ASN A 64 -10.72 -0.20 3.03
N PHE A 65 -11.36 -1.17 3.65
CA PHE A 65 -11.27 -1.38 5.10
C PHE A 65 -10.26 -2.48 5.44
N LEU A 66 -9.69 -2.38 6.64
CA LEU A 66 -8.95 -3.48 7.24
C LEU A 66 -9.92 -4.65 7.55
N PRO A 67 -9.62 -5.87 7.10
CA PRO A 67 -10.52 -7.01 7.30
C PRO A 67 -10.66 -7.40 8.78
N PHE A 68 -9.67 -7.06 9.60
CA PHE A 68 -9.67 -7.31 11.05
C PHE A 68 -8.71 -6.34 11.77
N ALA A 69 -8.98 -6.07 13.05
CA ALA A 69 -8.04 -5.41 13.95
C ALA A 69 -7.16 -6.47 14.62
N SER A 70 -5.82 -6.35 14.50
CA SER A 70 -4.90 -7.25 15.18
C SER A 70 -4.66 -6.80 16.62
N SER A 71 -4.77 -7.73 17.57
CA SER A 71 -4.28 -7.54 18.93
C SER A 71 -2.77 -7.76 19.05
N LYS A 72 -2.15 -8.43 18.06
CA LYS A 72 -0.72 -8.70 18.03
C LYS A 72 0.04 -7.47 17.53
N THR A 73 1.28 -7.37 17.99
CA THR A 73 2.25 -6.35 17.55
C THR A 73 3.51 -7.04 17.07
N SER A 74 4.17 -6.44 16.09
CA SER A 74 5.47 -6.92 15.64
C SER A 74 6.56 -6.69 16.68
N ASN A 75 7.59 -7.53 16.65
CA ASN A 75 8.81 -7.31 17.40
C ASN A 75 9.74 -6.35 16.62
N LEU A 76 9.72 -5.07 16.99
CA LEU A 76 10.44 -4.01 16.30
C LEU A 76 11.96 -4.01 16.56
N SER A 77 12.48 -4.88 17.46
CA SER A 77 13.92 -5.06 17.67
C SER A 77 14.58 -5.95 16.62
N GLN A 78 13.79 -6.69 15.85
CA GLN A 78 14.32 -7.54 14.78
C GLN A 78 14.95 -6.70 13.67
N LYS A 79 16.04 -7.20 13.08
CA LYS A 79 16.70 -6.53 11.96
C LYS A 79 16.11 -6.96 10.60
N VAL A 80 14.77 -6.83 10.46
CA VAL A 80 14.02 -7.26 9.29
C VAL A 80 13.23 -6.11 8.70
N VAL A 81 13.48 -5.83 7.43
CA VAL A 81 12.67 -4.95 6.58
C VAL A 81 11.80 -5.82 5.70
N LEU A 82 10.51 -5.56 5.62
CA LEU A 82 9.54 -6.36 4.88
C LEU A 82 8.96 -5.58 3.71
N SER A 83 8.79 -6.25 2.58
CA SER A 83 7.99 -5.80 1.45
C SER A 83 7.15 -6.93 0.90
N VAL A 84 5.87 -6.69 0.64
CA VAL A 84 4.90 -7.71 0.21
C VAL A 84 4.17 -7.25 -1.05
N GLY A 85 4.06 -8.11 -2.04
CA GLY A 85 3.28 -7.80 -3.24
C GLY A 85 3.49 -8.76 -4.41
N ARG A 86 2.67 -8.60 -5.45
CA ARG A 86 2.86 -9.33 -6.71
C ARG A 86 4.12 -8.85 -7.42
N PHE A 87 4.89 -9.76 -7.99
CA PHE A 87 6.11 -9.43 -8.74
C PHE A 87 5.75 -8.91 -10.14
N THR A 88 5.28 -7.67 -10.16
CA THR A 88 4.90 -6.93 -11.37
C THR A 88 5.60 -5.57 -11.39
N LYS A 89 5.66 -4.93 -12.56
CA LYS A 89 6.32 -3.62 -12.72
C LYS A 89 5.76 -2.56 -11.77
N GLU A 90 4.44 -2.57 -11.56
CA GLU A 90 3.76 -1.59 -10.70
C GLU A 90 4.25 -1.62 -9.26
N LYS A 91 4.67 -2.79 -8.76
CA LYS A 91 5.11 -2.95 -7.36
C LYS A 91 6.55 -2.52 -7.09
N GLY A 92 7.33 -2.24 -8.14
CA GLY A 92 8.62 -1.57 -8.05
C GLY A 92 9.72 -2.34 -7.29
N PHE A 93 9.67 -3.70 -7.25
CA PHE A 93 10.69 -4.49 -6.54
C PHE A 93 12.09 -4.30 -7.10
N LEU A 94 12.22 -4.06 -8.40
CA LEU A 94 13.54 -3.82 -9.01
C LEU A 94 14.20 -2.55 -8.45
N ARG A 95 13.44 -1.44 -8.28
CA ARG A 95 13.98 -0.22 -7.65
C ARG A 95 14.16 -0.38 -6.14
N LEU A 96 13.40 -1.26 -5.48
CA LEU A 96 13.62 -1.59 -4.08
C LEU A 96 14.98 -2.27 -3.87
N ILE A 97 15.39 -3.14 -4.79
CA ILE A 97 16.74 -3.75 -4.76
C ILE A 97 17.83 -2.67 -4.92
N ASP A 98 17.63 -1.66 -5.78
CA ASP A 98 18.57 -0.54 -5.91
C ASP A 98 18.66 0.28 -4.62
N ILE A 99 17.53 0.55 -3.96
CA ILE A 99 17.49 1.20 -2.65
C ILE A 99 18.23 0.37 -1.61
N TRP A 100 18.00 -0.94 -1.60
CA TRP A 100 18.66 -1.84 -0.65
C TRP A 100 20.16 -1.91 -0.84
N GLU A 101 20.63 -1.88 -2.07
CA GLU A 101 22.08 -1.76 -2.38
C GLU A 101 22.68 -0.50 -1.75
N LEU A 102 22.00 0.67 -1.84
CA LEU A 102 22.46 1.91 -1.21
C LEU A 102 22.51 1.79 0.32
N VAL A 103 21.58 1.06 0.93
CA VAL A 103 21.61 0.76 2.37
C VAL A 103 22.80 -0.12 2.72
N GLN A 104 23.02 -1.18 1.95
CA GLN A 104 24.06 -2.19 2.21
C GLN A 104 25.49 -1.71 1.93
N LYS A 105 25.71 -0.54 1.31
CA LYS A 105 27.04 0.09 1.22
C LYS A 105 27.59 0.53 2.59
N ASP A 106 26.73 0.74 3.57
CA ASP A 106 27.10 1.14 4.91
C ASP A 106 27.20 -0.09 5.83
N ALA A 107 28.38 -0.26 6.45
CA ALA A 107 28.69 -1.41 7.29
C ALA A 107 27.75 -1.58 8.50
N ASN A 108 27.20 -0.49 9.02
CA ASN A 108 26.29 -0.50 10.16
C ASN A 108 24.97 -1.27 9.89
N PHE A 109 24.62 -1.49 8.63
CA PHE A 109 23.37 -2.14 8.24
C PHE A 109 23.54 -3.55 7.67
N LYS A 110 24.74 -4.12 7.70
CA LYS A 110 25.03 -5.46 7.13
C LYS A 110 24.22 -6.60 7.74
N GLU A 111 23.84 -6.48 9.01
CA GLU A 111 23.03 -7.49 9.69
C GLU A 111 21.55 -7.45 9.33
N TRP A 112 21.07 -6.32 8.78
CA TRP A 112 19.68 -6.20 8.37
C TRP A 112 19.38 -7.06 7.15
N LYS A 113 18.17 -7.63 7.13
CA LYS A 113 17.66 -8.43 6.02
C LYS A 113 16.43 -7.76 5.41
N LEU A 114 16.37 -7.78 4.09
CA LEU A 114 15.17 -7.40 3.34
C LEU A 114 14.41 -8.68 2.96
N HIS A 115 13.25 -8.89 3.53
CA HIS A 115 12.33 -9.95 3.14
C HIS A 115 11.38 -9.42 2.07
N ILE A 116 11.38 -10.04 0.92
CA ILE A 116 10.45 -9.75 -0.19
C ILE A 116 9.52 -10.96 -0.33
N VAL A 117 8.23 -10.75 -0.03
CA VAL A 117 7.23 -11.82 -0.07
C VAL A 117 6.31 -11.63 -1.28
N GLY A 118 6.22 -12.64 -2.11
CA GLY A 118 5.33 -12.58 -3.26
C GLY A 118 5.62 -13.60 -4.34
N ASP A 119 4.95 -13.42 -5.47
CA ASP A 119 5.16 -14.16 -6.71
C ASP A 119 4.67 -13.34 -7.91
N GLY A 120 5.06 -13.72 -9.11
CA GLY A 120 4.63 -13.08 -10.34
C GLY A 120 5.65 -13.09 -11.47
N LEU A 121 5.29 -12.45 -12.56
CA LEU A 121 6.02 -12.50 -13.83
C LEU A 121 7.47 -12.01 -13.76
N LEU A 122 7.80 -11.13 -12.81
CA LEU A 122 9.16 -10.57 -12.66
C LEU A 122 10.06 -11.37 -11.70
N LYS A 123 9.66 -12.58 -11.28
CA LYS A 123 10.42 -13.37 -10.30
C LYS A 123 11.86 -13.60 -10.73
N GLU A 124 12.06 -14.06 -11.95
CA GLU A 124 13.38 -14.35 -12.49
C GLU A 124 14.23 -13.06 -12.65
N GLU A 125 13.60 -11.97 -13.07
CA GLU A 125 14.29 -10.68 -13.20
C GLU A 125 14.74 -10.14 -11.84
N ILE A 126 13.91 -10.31 -10.80
CA ILE A 126 14.23 -9.96 -9.41
C ILE A 126 15.41 -10.80 -8.91
N LEU A 127 15.37 -12.13 -9.10
CA LEU A 127 16.46 -13.02 -8.70
C LEU A 127 17.77 -12.66 -9.42
N HIS A 128 17.72 -12.47 -10.72
CA HIS A 128 18.90 -12.07 -11.51
C HIS A 128 19.49 -10.74 -10.99
N LYS A 129 18.64 -9.75 -10.70
CA LYS A 129 19.11 -8.45 -10.18
C LYS A 129 19.74 -8.57 -8.79
N ILE A 130 19.19 -9.40 -7.90
CA ILE A 130 19.77 -9.68 -6.58
C ILE A 130 21.19 -10.27 -6.75
N GLN A 131 21.35 -11.26 -7.62
CA GLN A 131 22.63 -11.90 -7.91
C GLN A 131 23.64 -10.93 -8.55
N ALA A 132 23.22 -10.18 -9.57
CA ALA A 132 24.07 -9.20 -10.24
C ALA A 132 24.63 -8.14 -9.27
N LYS A 133 23.87 -7.81 -8.22
CA LYS A 133 24.28 -6.86 -7.17
C LYS A 133 24.95 -7.53 -5.95
N LYS A 134 25.09 -8.86 -5.96
CA LYS A 134 25.69 -9.65 -4.86
C LYS A 134 24.99 -9.40 -3.51
N LEU A 135 23.64 -9.35 -3.53
CA LEU A 135 22.79 -9.06 -2.38
C LEU A 135 22.10 -10.30 -1.79
N GLU A 136 22.41 -11.52 -2.26
CA GLU A 136 21.78 -12.79 -1.83
C GLU A 136 21.95 -13.04 -0.32
N HIS A 137 23.02 -12.51 0.25
CA HIS A 137 23.29 -12.61 1.68
C HIS A 137 22.35 -11.75 2.54
N SER A 138 21.69 -10.75 1.95
CA SER A 138 20.88 -9.74 2.70
C SER A 138 19.45 -9.59 2.19
N ILE A 139 19.12 -10.08 0.99
CA ILE A 139 17.74 -10.14 0.47
C ILE A 139 17.26 -11.58 0.51
N ILE A 140 16.11 -11.80 1.16
CA ILE A 140 15.45 -13.10 1.25
C ILE A 140 14.15 -13.03 0.46
N LEU A 141 14.10 -13.76 -0.65
CA LEU A 141 12.90 -13.86 -1.47
C LEU A 141 12.04 -15.01 -0.95
N LEU A 142 10.86 -14.67 -0.45
CA LEU A 142 9.91 -15.62 0.12
C LEU A 142 8.72 -15.82 -0.82
N PRO A 143 8.23 -17.06 -0.98
CA PRO A 143 7.06 -17.31 -1.82
C PRO A 143 5.81 -16.65 -1.25
N PHE A 144 4.83 -16.44 -2.13
CA PHE A 144 3.50 -16.01 -1.68
C PHE A 144 2.96 -16.98 -0.62
N ASN A 145 2.52 -16.41 0.50
CA ASN A 145 1.94 -17.17 1.61
C ASN A 145 0.63 -16.51 2.05
N LYS A 146 -0.45 -17.29 2.10
CA LYS A 146 -1.74 -16.83 2.62
C LYS A 146 -1.67 -16.42 4.10
N ASN A 147 -0.77 -17.04 4.88
CA ASN A 147 -0.53 -16.69 6.27
C ASN A 147 0.64 -15.70 6.39
N ILE A 148 0.45 -14.50 5.83
CA ILE A 148 1.44 -13.43 5.83
C ILE A 148 1.68 -12.83 7.23
N GLU A 149 0.78 -13.08 8.19
CA GLU A 149 0.89 -12.59 9.57
C GLU A 149 2.25 -12.89 10.18
N LYS A 150 2.78 -14.11 9.95
CA LYS A 150 4.09 -14.51 10.48
C LYS A 150 5.23 -13.60 10.02
N GLU A 151 5.14 -13.10 8.80
CA GLU A 151 6.17 -12.19 8.26
C GLU A 151 5.98 -10.77 8.79
N TYR A 152 4.74 -10.28 8.96
CA TYR A 152 4.49 -9.03 9.66
C TYR A 152 5.02 -9.06 11.08
N LEU A 153 4.80 -10.14 11.85
CA LEU A 153 5.24 -10.24 13.24
C LEU A 153 6.78 -10.28 13.43
N LYS A 154 7.54 -10.55 12.36
CA LYS A 154 9.01 -10.52 12.37
C LYS A 154 9.59 -9.19 11.87
N ALA A 155 8.78 -8.38 11.20
CA ALA A 155 9.27 -7.19 10.53
C ALA A 155 9.36 -5.99 11.47
N SER A 156 10.44 -5.25 11.43
CA SER A 156 10.60 -4.00 12.17
C SER A 156 10.25 -2.76 11.36
N ILE A 157 10.32 -2.86 10.03
CA ILE A 157 10.04 -1.77 9.09
C ILE A 157 9.35 -2.37 7.88
N TYR A 158 8.30 -1.72 7.38
CA TYR A 158 7.68 -2.06 6.11
C TYR A 158 8.11 -1.06 5.03
N VAL A 159 8.44 -1.56 3.84
CA VAL A 159 8.83 -0.70 2.71
C VAL A 159 7.97 -0.99 1.48
N MET A 160 7.52 0.08 0.82
CA MET A 160 6.76 -0.02 -0.42
C MET A 160 7.36 0.87 -1.50
N ALA A 161 7.90 0.25 -2.53
CA ALA A 161 8.52 0.94 -3.66
C ALA A 161 7.62 0.94 -4.91
N SER A 162 6.31 0.87 -4.77
CA SER A 162 5.37 0.80 -5.89
C SER A 162 5.40 2.07 -6.75
N HIS A 163 5.27 1.90 -8.07
CA HIS A 163 5.04 3.00 -9.01
C HIS A 163 3.57 3.43 -9.04
N PHE A 164 2.70 2.54 -8.63
CA PHE A 164 1.26 2.77 -8.61
C PHE A 164 0.58 1.89 -7.56
N GLU A 165 -0.40 2.47 -6.86
CA GLU A 165 -1.34 1.79 -5.96
C GLU A 165 -2.75 2.36 -6.14
N GLY A 166 -3.76 1.51 -5.93
CA GLY A 166 -5.13 1.98 -5.79
C GLY A 166 -5.42 2.51 -4.38
N PHE A 167 -4.97 1.77 -3.36
CA PHE A 167 -5.08 2.14 -1.95
C PHE A 167 -3.84 1.75 -1.14
N GLY A 168 -3.18 0.63 -1.46
CA GLY A 168 -2.02 0.16 -0.71
C GLY A 168 -2.37 -0.65 0.54
N MET A 169 -3.27 -1.63 0.41
CA MET A 169 -3.72 -2.49 1.54
C MET A 169 -2.59 -3.00 2.40
N VAL A 170 -1.47 -3.40 1.81
CA VAL A 170 -0.30 -3.92 2.52
C VAL A 170 0.32 -2.91 3.51
N LEU A 171 0.19 -1.59 3.25
CA LEU A 171 0.58 -0.54 4.20
C LEU A 171 -0.38 -0.49 5.39
N ALA A 172 -1.68 -0.60 5.14
CA ALA A 172 -2.67 -0.64 6.22
C ALA A 172 -2.54 -1.94 7.04
N GLU A 173 -2.25 -3.06 6.38
CA GLU A 173 -1.97 -4.33 7.04
C GLU A 173 -0.72 -4.27 7.91
N SER A 174 0.40 -3.74 7.42
CA SER A 174 1.63 -3.58 8.22
C SER A 174 1.41 -2.67 9.42
N ALA A 175 0.71 -1.54 9.23
CA ALA A 175 0.34 -0.62 10.31
C ALA A 175 -0.52 -1.30 11.39
N ASN A 176 -1.41 -2.22 11.01
CA ASN A 176 -2.23 -3.00 11.95
C ASN A 176 -1.39 -3.87 12.91
N TYR A 177 -0.15 -4.22 12.52
CA TYR A 177 0.84 -4.91 13.36
C TYR A 177 1.85 -3.97 14.02
N THR A 178 1.57 -2.67 14.04
CA THR A 178 2.44 -1.64 14.68
C THR A 178 3.78 -1.45 13.95
N ILE A 179 3.85 -1.72 12.65
CA ILE A 179 5.06 -1.60 11.86
C ILE A 179 5.09 -0.22 11.17
N PRO A 180 6.12 0.61 11.41
CA PRO A 180 6.29 1.86 10.68
C PRO A 180 6.63 1.59 9.21
N SER A 181 6.14 2.44 8.32
CA SER A 181 6.31 2.24 6.89
C SER A 181 7.07 3.37 6.22
N ILE A 182 7.82 3.03 5.16
CA ILE A 182 8.38 3.97 4.20
C ILE A 182 7.81 3.65 2.82
N ALA A 183 7.33 4.66 2.12
CA ALA A 183 6.84 4.51 0.76
C ALA A 183 7.19 5.73 -0.10
N PHE A 184 7.20 5.57 -1.42
CA PHE A 184 7.17 6.71 -2.30
C PHE A 184 5.81 7.42 -2.23
N ASP A 185 5.80 8.75 -2.24
CA ASP A 185 4.58 9.56 -2.34
C ASP A 185 4.11 9.58 -3.79
N ILE A 186 3.46 8.50 -4.17
CA ILE A 186 2.79 8.36 -5.46
C ILE A 186 1.37 8.88 -5.39
N ASN A 187 0.70 9.02 -6.53
CA ASN A 187 -0.60 9.72 -6.64
C ASN A 187 -1.68 9.25 -5.65
N THR A 188 -1.75 7.95 -5.34
CA THR A 188 -2.80 7.37 -4.48
C THR A 188 -2.22 6.29 -3.59
N GLY A 189 -2.81 6.11 -2.42
CA GLY A 189 -2.54 5.03 -1.48
C GLY A 189 -1.59 5.40 -0.34
N PRO A 190 -0.28 5.56 -0.56
CA PRO A 190 0.66 5.76 0.55
C PRO A 190 0.33 6.92 1.47
N SER A 191 0.03 8.09 0.93
CA SER A 191 -0.29 9.29 1.72
C SER A 191 -1.70 9.29 2.31
N ASP A 192 -2.58 8.39 1.90
CA ASP A 192 -3.83 8.16 2.61
C ASP A 192 -3.56 7.43 3.94
N ILE A 193 -2.54 6.56 3.97
CA ILE A 193 -2.24 5.66 5.09
C ILE A 193 -1.11 6.20 5.98
N ILE A 194 -0.07 6.76 5.39
CA ILE A 194 1.11 7.25 6.12
C ILE A 194 0.98 8.75 6.37
N ASP A 195 1.03 9.16 7.63
CA ASP A 195 1.28 10.54 8.02
C ASP A 195 2.78 10.77 8.05
N ASN A 196 3.28 11.54 7.07
CA ASN A 196 4.71 11.78 6.90
C ASN A 196 5.36 12.34 8.18
N LYS A 197 6.47 11.73 8.60
CA LYS A 197 7.23 12.07 9.83
C LYS A 197 6.46 11.87 11.15
N LYS A 198 5.29 11.20 11.10
CA LYS A 198 4.49 10.88 12.28
C LYS A 198 4.22 9.38 12.44
N SER A 199 3.84 8.72 11.35
CA SER A 199 3.57 7.28 11.32
C SER A 199 4.46 6.51 10.33
N GLY A 200 5.38 7.22 9.66
CA GLY A 200 6.28 6.70 8.66
C GLY A 200 6.90 7.82 7.85
N PHE A 201 7.53 7.45 6.73
CA PHE A 201 8.09 8.41 5.79
C PHE A 201 7.45 8.26 4.41
N LEU A 202 7.09 9.41 3.81
CA LEU A 202 6.74 9.54 2.40
C LEU A 202 7.90 10.21 1.67
N ILE A 203 8.36 9.59 0.61
CA ILE A 203 9.52 10.01 -0.18
C ILE A 203 9.05 10.41 -1.57
N GLU A 204 9.61 11.47 -2.13
CA GLU A 204 9.36 11.87 -3.50
C GLU A 204 9.60 10.70 -4.47
N ASP A 205 8.65 10.46 -5.38
CA ASP A 205 8.73 9.32 -6.29
C ASP A 205 10.00 9.38 -7.15
N GLY A 206 10.74 8.28 -7.12
CA GLY A 206 12.02 8.15 -7.84
C GLY A 206 13.25 8.59 -7.05
N ASN A 207 13.14 9.23 -5.89
CA ASN A 207 14.29 9.61 -5.07
C ASN A 207 14.81 8.42 -4.22
N LEU A 208 15.54 7.51 -4.88
CA LEU A 208 16.06 6.29 -4.25
C LEU A 208 17.05 6.59 -3.11
N GLN A 209 17.85 7.65 -3.26
CA GLN A 209 18.85 8.02 -2.25
C GLN A 209 18.17 8.48 -0.96
N GLU A 210 17.16 9.36 -1.06
CA GLU A 210 16.44 9.82 0.12
C GLU A 210 15.64 8.68 0.77
N PHE A 211 15.08 7.76 -0.03
CA PHE A 211 14.45 6.56 0.49
C PHE A 211 15.42 5.72 1.33
N ALA A 212 16.62 5.46 0.81
CA ALA A 212 17.66 4.74 1.53
C ALA A 212 18.08 5.48 2.82
N ASN A 213 18.22 6.82 2.77
CA ASN A 213 18.57 7.63 3.93
C ASN A 213 17.50 7.55 5.04
N LYS A 214 16.21 7.67 4.69
CA LYS A 214 15.12 7.56 5.68
C LYS A 214 14.95 6.13 6.20
N LEU A 215 15.23 5.13 5.37
CA LEU A 215 15.25 3.74 5.82
C LEU A 215 16.35 3.52 6.87
N LYS A 216 17.55 4.02 6.64
CA LYS A 216 18.66 3.96 7.61
C LYS A 216 18.30 4.63 8.94
N ILE A 217 17.61 5.76 8.93
CA ILE A 217 17.12 6.42 10.16
C ILE A 217 16.22 5.48 10.96
N LEU A 218 15.23 4.83 10.34
CA LEU A 218 14.39 3.87 11.03
C LEU A 218 15.14 2.62 11.48
N MET A 219 16.16 2.19 10.73
CA MET A 219 16.97 1.04 11.10
C MET A 219 17.81 1.31 12.35
N GLN A 220 18.29 2.55 12.55
CA GLN A 220 19.11 2.95 13.69
C GLN A 220 18.32 3.25 14.97
N ASP A 221 17.09 3.74 14.84
CA ASP A 221 16.29 4.26 15.96
C ASP A 221 15.06 3.38 16.23
N GLU A 222 15.18 2.51 17.24
CA GLU A 222 14.09 1.63 17.69
C GLU A 222 12.94 2.42 18.30
N SER A 223 13.24 3.43 19.12
CA SER A 223 12.22 4.28 19.75
C SER A 223 11.38 5.02 18.71
N LEU A 224 12.03 5.46 17.62
CA LEU A 224 11.32 6.06 16.49
C LEU A 224 10.42 5.04 15.79
N ARG A 225 10.89 3.78 15.63
CA ARG A 225 10.06 2.70 15.06
C ARG A 225 8.82 2.45 15.93
N GLU A 226 8.98 2.37 17.24
CA GLU A 226 7.87 2.18 18.18
C GLU A 226 6.86 3.33 18.10
N LYS A 227 7.34 4.57 18.15
CA LYS A 227 6.50 5.76 18.05
C LYS A 227 5.73 5.80 16.74
N PHE A 228 6.40 5.61 15.62
CA PHE A 228 5.76 5.64 14.30
C PHE A 228 4.80 4.47 14.10
N GLY A 229 5.17 3.27 14.54
CA GLY A 229 4.32 2.09 14.46
C GLY A 229 3.04 2.24 15.27
N LYS A 230 3.11 2.80 16.50
CA LYS A 230 1.93 3.10 17.31
C LYS A 230 1.00 4.07 16.60
N ASN A 231 1.52 5.19 16.11
CA ASN A 231 0.75 6.19 15.39
C ASN A 231 0.13 5.60 14.10
N ALA A 232 0.86 4.74 13.39
CA ALA A 232 0.37 4.06 12.19
C ALA A 232 -0.83 3.17 12.52
N LYS A 233 -0.75 2.36 13.57
CA LYS A 233 -1.84 1.50 14.03
C LYS A 233 -3.06 2.29 14.45
N GLU A 234 -2.89 3.33 15.26
CA GLU A 234 -3.98 4.20 15.71
C GLU A 234 -4.72 4.82 14.51
N LYS A 235 -3.97 5.33 13.52
CA LYS A 235 -4.56 5.90 12.32
C LYS A 235 -5.38 4.88 11.54
N VAL A 236 -4.80 3.72 11.22
CA VAL A 236 -5.52 2.76 10.37
C VAL A 236 -6.74 2.16 11.07
N GLN A 237 -6.70 1.99 12.38
CA GLN A 237 -7.88 1.55 13.15
C GLN A 237 -8.96 2.63 13.21
N LYS A 238 -8.57 3.88 13.37
CA LYS A 238 -9.51 5.02 13.43
C LYS A 238 -10.16 5.32 12.08
N GLU A 239 -9.43 5.21 10.99
CA GLU A 239 -9.88 5.69 9.68
C GLU A 239 -10.33 4.57 8.73
N PHE A 240 -9.78 3.35 8.87
CA PHE A 240 -9.98 2.24 7.94
C PHE A 240 -10.51 0.97 8.60
N SER A 241 -10.99 1.03 9.84
CA SER A 241 -11.69 -0.12 10.43
C SER A 241 -12.96 -0.44 9.64
N LYS A 242 -13.38 -1.70 9.68
CA LYS A 242 -14.60 -2.16 9.00
C LYS A 242 -15.81 -1.31 9.42
N GLU A 243 -15.93 -1.01 10.71
CA GLU A 243 -17.04 -0.24 11.26
C GLU A 243 -17.09 1.18 10.67
N VAL A 244 -15.94 1.85 10.56
CA VAL A 244 -15.85 3.21 10.02
C VAL A 244 -16.19 3.23 8.53
N ILE A 245 -15.64 2.29 7.77
CA ILE A 245 -15.89 2.23 6.33
C ILE A 245 -17.32 1.80 6.02
N MET A 246 -17.89 0.85 6.79
CA MET A 246 -19.28 0.44 6.61
C MET A 246 -20.27 1.57 6.94
N LYS A 247 -19.96 2.46 7.89
CA LYS A 247 -20.76 3.67 8.11
C LYS A 247 -20.80 4.57 6.87
N LYS A 248 -19.68 4.72 6.15
CA LYS A 248 -19.65 5.48 4.89
C LYS A 248 -20.51 4.80 3.81
N TRP A 249 -20.44 3.47 3.72
CA TRP A 249 -21.27 2.68 2.79
C TRP A 249 -22.76 2.81 3.12
N ASN A 250 -23.14 2.67 4.38
CA ASN A 250 -24.54 2.77 4.81
C ASN A 250 -25.13 4.15 4.48
N LYS A 251 -24.33 5.23 4.63
CA LYS A 251 -24.77 6.59 4.29
C LYS A 251 -25.17 6.76 2.83
N ILE A 252 -24.49 6.08 1.90
CA ILE A 252 -24.81 6.18 0.46
C ILE A 252 -25.80 5.13 -0.02
N ALA A 253 -25.91 4.01 0.72
CA ALA A 253 -26.84 2.91 0.42
C ALA A 253 -28.20 3.08 1.11
N SER A 254 -28.33 3.97 2.12
CA SER A 254 -29.61 4.28 2.78
C SER A 254 -30.53 4.98 1.79
N PHE A 255 -31.69 4.39 1.57
CA PHE A 255 -32.80 4.91 0.76
C PHE A 255 -33.84 5.57 1.64
#